data_07049c10b19ad82dfc425e07cbae9eae
#
_entry.id   07049c10b19ad82dfc425e07cbae9eae
#
_cell.length_a   1.000
_cell.length_b   1.000
_cell.length_c   1.000
_cell.angle_alpha   90.00
_cell.angle_beta   90.00
_cell.angle_gamma   90.00
#
_symmetry.space_group_name_H-M   'P 1'
#
loop_
_entity.id
_entity.type
_entity.pdbx_description
1 polymer ?
#
loop_
_entity_poly.entity_id
_entity_poly.type
_entity_poly.pdbx_seq_one_letter_code
_entity_poly.pdbx_strand_id
1 'polypeptide(L)'
;MQIWLMKTGFLFIVLLFNVFFLPAQRVHVGVAGGFANYNGDLLDKLYPKKLTNGFIGFTAHYELQDQLLVRAAFNFARVDGSDVYSDDDVLRLRNLQFESAITEFSVVGEYYLFNLYEKRFSPYGFIGLGIFHFNPYTHDSTGRKVFLKPLSTEGQGIYPNKKPYSLWQPTIPLGAGIKFAITENLRIGFEIGIRKIFTDYLDDVSTSYPDFNDLLAARGQTAVDFSYRTDEIPGADPNFPTKDTQRGGSVQKDVYYFTGLNLTFRPSFGNGGGGGRSRGFGKKSKFGCPNVPL
;
A
#
# COMPACT_ATOMS: atom_id res chain seq x y z
N MET A 1 -16.56 21.70 -27.41
CA MET A 1 -15.52 21.11 -26.53
C MET A 1 -15.17 21.99 -25.34
N GLN A 2 -15.00 23.32 -25.48
CA GLN A 2 -14.69 24.26 -24.38
C GLN A 2 -15.77 24.37 -23.28
N ILE A 3 -17.06 24.32 -23.62
CA ILE A 3 -18.17 24.44 -22.66
C ILE A 3 -18.29 23.22 -21.74
N TRP A 4 -17.84 22.05 -22.19
CA TRP A 4 -17.85 20.81 -21.40
C TRP A 4 -16.72 20.79 -20.34
N LEU A 5 -15.55 21.30 -20.69
CA LEU A 5 -14.42 21.46 -19.77
C LEU A 5 -14.70 22.50 -18.66
N MET A 6 -15.44 23.56 -18.97
CA MET A 6 -15.84 24.57 -17.96
C MET A 6 -16.88 24.00 -16.98
N LYS A 7 -17.81 23.15 -17.42
CA LYS A 7 -18.83 22.52 -16.54
C LYS A 7 -18.19 21.48 -15.61
N THR A 8 -17.24 20.68 -16.10
CA THR A 8 -16.51 19.72 -15.26
C THR A 8 -15.57 20.41 -14.25
N GLY A 9 -14.89 21.49 -14.65
CA GLY A 9 -14.07 22.29 -13.75
C GLY A 9 -14.90 22.96 -12.64
N PHE A 10 -16.07 23.49 -12.97
CA PHE A 10 -16.97 24.10 -12.00
C PHE A 10 -17.56 23.07 -11.01
N LEU A 11 -17.91 21.87 -11.50
CA LEU A 11 -18.38 20.78 -10.64
C LEU A 11 -17.29 20.33 -9.66
N PHE A 12 -16.03 20.27 -10.10
CA PHE A 12 -14.87 19.92 -9.26
C PHE A 12 -14.60 21.01 -8.20
N ILE A 13 -14.74 22.29 -8.55
CA ILE A 13 -14.59 23.41 -7.61
C ILE A 13 -15.73 23.41 -6.58
N VAL A 14 -16.98 23.15 -7.00
CA VAL A 14 -18.13 23.06 -6.09
C VAL A 14 -17.99 21.85 -5.14
N LEU A 15 -17.47 20.71 -5.63
CA LEU A 15 -17.17 19.55 -4.79
C LEU A 15 -16.06 19.85 -3.78
N LEU A 16 -14.99 20.54 -4.19
CA LEU A 16 -13.91 20.98 -3.29
C LEU A 16 -14.43 22.00 -2.24
N PHE A 17 -15.33 22.90 -2.62
CA PHE A 17 -15.89 23.90 -1.68
C PHE A 17 -16.78 23.27 -0.59
N ASN A 18 -17.50 22.17 -0.90
CA ASN A 18 -18.30 21.46 0.11
C ASN A 18 -17.46 20.71 1.15
N VAL A 19 -16.21 20.37 0.85
CA VAL A 19 -15.28 19.74 1.81
C VAL A 19 -14.90 20.70 2.95
N PHE A 20 -14.94 22.02 2.71
CA PHE A 20 -14.65 23.04 3.75
C PHE A 20 -15.77 23.26 4.76
N PHE A 21 -16.98 22.75 4.53
CA PHE A 21 -18.11 22.84 5.46
C PHE A 21 -18.28 21.63 6.38
N LEU A 22 -17.36 20.64 6.31
CA LEU A 22 -17.35 19.57 7.28
C LEU A 22 -17.04 20.14 8.66
N PRO A 23 -17.82 19.81 9.70
CA PRO A 23 -17.55 20.31 11.05
C PRO A 23 -16.14 19.86 11.44
N ALA A 24 -15.22 20.82 11.57
CA ALA A 24 -13.79 20.60 11.85
C ALA A 24 -13.55 19.73 13.11
N GLN A 25 -14.54 19.64 13.99
CA GLN A 25 -14.52 18.81 15.19
C GLN A 25 -14.53 17.28 14.90
N ARG A 26 -14.81 16.84 13.66
CA ARG A 26 -14.86 15.42 13.26
C ARG A 26 -13.69 15.00 12.39
N VAL A 27 -12.76 15.89 12.08
CA VAL A 27 -11.61 15.60 11.22
C VAL A 27 -10.36 15.40 12.08
N HIS A 28 -9.63 14.32 11.82
CA HIS A 28 -8.29 14.11 12.36
C HIS A 28 -7.34 13.98 11.19
N VAL A 29 -6.16 14.55 11.32
CA VAL A 29 -5.05 14.35 10.37
C VAL A 29 -3.95 13.56 11.05
N GLY A 30 -3.16 12.82 10.29
CA GLY A 30 -2.14 12.00 10.89
C GLY A 30 -1.02 11.62 9.94
N VAL A 31 -0.02 11.05 10.54
CA VAL A 31 1.11 10.42 9.86
C VAL A 31 1.22 8.97 10.31
N ALA A 32 1.68 8.12 9.39
CA ALA A 32 1.97 6.73 9.65
C ALA A 32 3.38 6.41 9.18
N GLY A 33 4.02 5.44 9.81
CA GLY A 33 5.33 4.97 9.39
C GLY A 33 5.69 3.65 10.04
N GLY A 34 6.53 2.89 9.36
CA GLY A 34 6.92 1.56 9.79
C GLY A 34 7.53 0.76 8.65
N PHE A 35 7.17 -0.50 8.58
CA PHE A 35 7.75 -1.48 7.67
C PHE A 35 6.77 -1.86 6.57
N ALA A 36 7.29 -1.99 5.36
CA ALA A 36 6.62 -2.50 4.17
C ALA A 36 7.30 -3.78 3.72
N ASN A 37 6.50 -4.79 3.42
CA ASN A 37 6.98 -6.09 2.97
C ASN A 37 6.13 -6.56 1.79
N TYR A 38 6.70 -7.46 1.00
CA TYR A 38 6.10 -8.16 -0.11
C TYR A 38 6.00 -9.66 0.19
N ASN A 39 5.00 -10.31 -0.40
CA ASN A 39 4.90 -11.76 -0.46
C ASN A 39 4.33 -12.14 -1.83
N GLY A 40 5.02 -13.04 -2.54
CA GLY A 40 4.72 -13.50 -3.89
C GLY A 40 5.82 -14.43 -4.40
N ASP A 41 6.04 -14.48 -5.71
CA ASP A 41 6.92 -15.45 -6.37
C ASP A 41 8.41 -15.41 -5.97
N LEU A 42 8.91 -14.25 -5.52
CA LEU A 42 10.29 -14.08 -5.08
C LEU A 42 10.46 -14.09 -3.56
N LEU A 43 9.36 -14.21 -2.80
CA LEU A 43 9.41 -14.26 -1.36
C LEU A 43 8.11 -14.80 -0.77
N ASP A 44 8.16 -15.96 -0.16
CA ASP A 44 7.07 -16.64 0.52
C ASP A 44 7.01 -16.38 2.04
N LYS A 45 8.03 -15.68 2.59
CA LYS A 45 8.14 -15.37 4.02
C LYS A 45 7.46 -14.06 4.38
N LEU A 46 6.60 -14.09 5.40
CA LEU A 46 5.87 -12.91 5.86
C LEU A 46 6.77 -11.80 6.43
N TYR A 47 7.89 -12.12 7.07
CA TYR A 47 8.83 -11.15 7.64
C TYR A 47 10.28 -11.55 7.37
N PRO A 48 10.79 -11.31 6.16
CA PRO A 48 12.18 -11.58 5.85
C PRO A 48 13.07 -10.55 6.53
N LYS A 49 14.01 -11.00 7.35
CA LYS A 49 14.90 -10.10 8.11
C LYS A 49 15.75 -9.15 7.26
N LYS A 50 15.97 -9.51 5.98
CA LYS A 50 16.88 -8.77 5.06
C LYS A 50 16.13 -7.97 3.97
N LEU A 51 14.84 -8.23 3.77
CA LEU A 51 14.02 -7.65 2.70
C LEU A 51 12.84 -6.85 3.27
N THR A 52 13.04 -6.21 4.44
CA THR A 52 12.03 -5.35 5.06
C THR A 52 12.41 -3.90 4.82
N ASN A 53 11.54 -3.18 4.13
CA ASN A 53 11.72 -1.76 3.82
C ASN A 53 10.82 -0.87 4.67
N GLY A 54 10.97 0.44 4.52
CA GLY A 54 10.15 1.41 5.21
C GLY A 54 8.94 1.88 4.41
N PHE A 55 7.93 2.34 5.13
CA PHE A 55 6.87 3.16 4.55
C PHE A 55 6.64 4.43 5.39
N ILE A 56 6.12 5.45 4.72
CA ILE A 56 5.59 6.67 5.33
C ILE A 56 4.23 6.97 4.71
N GLY A 57 3.27 7.43 5.51
CA GLY A 57 1.93 7.76 5.06
C GLY A 57 1.38 9.02 5.72
N PHE A 58 0.48 9.69 4.99
CA PHE A 58 -0.32 10.81 5.47
C PHE A 58 -1.77 10.39 5.47
N THR A 59 -2.51 10.70 6.53
CA THR A 59 -3.88 10.25 6.70
C THR A 59 -4.79 11.40 7.09
N ALA A 60 -6.03 11.32 6.61
CA ALA A 60 -7.12 12.17 7.05
C ALA A 60 -8.30 11.27 7.43
N HIS A 61 -8.80 11.43 8.65
CA HIS A 61 -9.89 10.63 9.18
C HIS A 61 -11.10 11.53 9.41
N TYR A 62 -12.27 11.04 9.03
CA TYR A 62 -13.54 11.69 9.30
C TYR A 62 -14.40 10.78 10.17
N GLU A 63 -14.79 11.27 11.36
CA GLU A 63 -15.67 10.53 12.27
C GLU A 63 -17.12 10.62 11.80
N LEU A 64 -17.65 9.53 11.27
CA LEU A 64 -19.08 9.38 10.99
C LEU A 64 -19.87 9.20 12.29
N GLN A 65 -19.35 8.35 13.15
CA GLN A 65 -19.84 8.05 14.50
C GLN A 65 -18.64 7.89 15.44
N ASP A 66 -18.86 7.87 16.74
CA ASP A 66 -17.80 7.72 17.75
C ASP A 66 -16.91 6.46 17.54
N GLN A 67 -17.46 5.42 16.92
CA GLN A 67 -16.77 4.15 16.65
C GLN A 67 -16.57 3.87 15.16
N LEU A 68 -17.13 4.68 14.25
CA LEU A 68 -17.05 4.46 12.81
C LEU A 68 -16.40 5.69 12.15
N LEU A 69 -15.26 5.46 11.51
CA LEU A 69 -14.51 6.48 10.80
C LEU A 69 -14.31 6.10 9.34
N VAL A 70 -14.14 7.10 8.49
CA VAL A 70 -13.59 6.95 7.13
C VAL A 70 -12.20 7.58 7.14
N ARG A 71 -11.21 6.82 6.67
CA ARG A 71 -9.83 7.29 6.52
C ARG A 71 -9.45 7.35 5.05
N ALA A 72 -9.01 8.51 4.58
CA ALA A 72 -8.23 8.65 3.37
C ALA A 72 -6.74 8.58 3.73
N ALA A 73 -5.96 7.85 2.95
CA ALA A 73 -4.52 7.69 3.19
C ALA A 73 -3.73 7.83 1.88
N PHE A 74 -2.56 8.45 1.98
CA PHE A 74 -1.58 8.53 0.91
C PHE A 74 -0.25 8.00 1.43
N ASN A 75 0.20 6.87 0.88
CA ASN A 75 1.34 6.11 1.36
C ASN A 75 2.45 6.04 0.32
N PHE A 76 3.69 6.16 0.78
CA PHE A 76 4.90 5.90 0.05
C PHE A 76 5.64 4.75 0.71
N ALA A 77 6.05 3.76 -0.07
CA ALA A 77 6.75 2.59 0.41
C ALA A 77 7.76 2.09 -0.61
N ARG A 78 8.65 1.22 -0.16
CA ARG A 78 9.45 0.36 -1.02
C ARG A 78 9.18 -1.08 -0.61
N VAL A 79 9.11 -1.98 -1.58
CA VAL A 79 9.10 -3.43 -1.38
C VAL A 79 10.16 -4.06 -2.25
N ASP A 80 10.66 -5.21 -1.84
CA ASP A 80 11.65 -5.98 -2.55
C ASP A 80 11.42 -7.48 -2.35
N GLY A 81 12.02 -8.27 -3.22
CA GLY A 81 12.06 -9.72 -3.14
C GLY A 81 13.30 -10.26 -3.86
N SER A 82 13.79 -11.40 -3.40
CA SER A 82 14.97 -12.03 -3.98
C SER A 82 14.99 -13.52 -3.71
N ASP A 83 15.18 -14.30 -4.77
CA ASP A 83 15.34 -15.75 -4.73
C ASP A 83 16.52 -16.22 -3.89
N VAL A 84 17.54 -15.38 -3.74
CA VAL A 84 18.75 -15.69 -2.94
C VAL A 84 18.41 -16.06 -1.50
N TYR A 85 17.27 -15.57 -0.98
CA TYR A 85 16.81 -15.84 0.39
C TYR A 85 15.70 -16.91 0.47
N SER A 86 15.38 -17.56 -0.65
CA SER A 86 14.44 -18.68 -0.67
C SER A 86 15.01 -19.91 0.04
N ASP A 87 14.14 -20.72 0.62
CA ASP A 87 14.50 -22.02 1.18
C ASP A 87 14.50 -23.12 0.10
N ASP A 88 13.95 -22.82 -1.10
CA ASP A 88 13.93 -23.72 -2.25
C ASP A 88 15.18 -23.52 -3.10
N ASP A 89 15.93 -24.63 -3.33
CA ASP A 89 17.14 -24.63 -4.14
C ASP A 89 16.88 -24.24 -5.61
N VAL A 90 15.74 -24.62 -6.17
CA VAL A 90 15.36 -24.30 -7.55
C VAL A 90 15.15 -22.79 -7.68
N LEU A 91 14.48 -22.17 -6.73
CA LEU A 91 14.30 -20.72 -6.73
C LEU A 91 15.63 -20.00 -6.49
N ARG A 92 16.48 -20.49 -5.60
CA ARG A 92 17.84 -19.90 -5.43
C ARG A 92 18.67 -19.93 -6.71
N LEU A 93 18.55 -21.00 -7.51
CA LEU A 93 19.22 -21.10 -8.80
C LEU A 93 18.60 -20.18 -9.87
N ARG A 94 17.30 -19.85 -9.77
CA ARG A 94 16.65 -18.88 -10.66
C ARG A 94 17.25 -17.47 -10.50
N ASN A 95 17.72 -17.10 -9.31
CA ASN A 95 18.50 -15.90 -8.98
C ASN A 95 17.83 -14.56 -9.35
N LEU A 96 16.51 -14.52 -9.39
CA LEU A 96 15.79 -13.29 -9.68
C LEU A 96 15.70 -12.40 -8.43
N GLN A 97 15.67 -11.09 -8.66
CA GLN A 97 15.48 -10.09 -7.62
C GLN A 97 14.81 -8.85 -8.18
N PHE A 98 14.02 -8.18 -7.34
CA PHE A 98 13.39 -6.92 -7.70
C PHE A 98 13.32 -5.98 -6.51
N GLU A 99 13.19 -4.71 -6.81
CA GLU A 99 12.74 -3.65 -5.92
C GLU A 99 11.62 -2.88 -6.61
N SER A 100 10.64 -2.40 -5.84
CA SER A 100 9.59 -1.54 -6.39
C SER A 100 9.22 -0.43 -5.41
N ALA A 101 9.22 0.82 -5.89
CA ALA A 101 8.65 1.94 -5.16
C ALA A 101 7.13 1.93 -5.34
N ILE A 102 6.40 1.99 -4.24
CA ILE A 102 4.94 2.02 -4.20
C ILE A 102 4.47 3.40 -3.79
N THR A 103 3.51 3.94 -4.53
CA THR A 103 2.73 5.11 -4.16
C THR A 103 1.27 4.69 -4.14
N GLU A 104 0.61 4.73 -2.99
CA GLU A 104 -0.76 4.26 -2.79
C GLU A 104 -1.65 5.41 -2.32
N PHE A 105 -2.84 5.55 -2.93
CA PHE A 105 -3.96 6.30 -2.37
C PHE A 105 -5.09 5.33 -2.03
N SER A 106 -5.63 5.44 -0.82
CA SER A 106 -6.70 4.55 -0.35
C SER A 106 -7.74 5.28 0.49
N VAL A 107 -8.96 4.74 0.47
CA VAL A 107 -10.06 5.16 1.35
C VAL A 107 -10.59 3.90 2.02
N VAL A 108 -10.58 3.90 3.35
CA VAL A 108 -11.00 2.76 4.17
C VAL A 108 -12.02 3.18 5.22
N GLY A 109 -12.95 2.28 5.54
CA GLY A 109 -13.77 2.36 6.73
C GLY A 109 -13.03 1.73 7.92
N GLU A 110 -13.02 2.42 9.05
CA GLU A 110 -12.45 1.93 10.32
C GLU A 110 -13.56 1.76 11.33
N TYR A 111 -13.61 0.58 11.98
CA TYR A 111 -14.54 0.31 13.08
C TYR A 111 -13.78 0.04 14.36
N TYR A 112 -14.05 0.85 15.38
CA TYR A 112 -13.46 0.79 16.72
C TYR A 112 -14.37 0.00 17.65
N LEU A 113 -13.83 -1.00 18.36
CA LEU A 113 -14.63 -1.80 19.30
C LEU A 113 -15.09 -1.00 20.50
N PHE A 114 -14.30 -0.02 20.92
CA PHE A 114 -14.62 0.85 22.05
C PHE A 114 -14.61 2.32 21.63
N ASN A 115 -15.53 3.08 22.20
CA ASN A 115 -15.53 4.53 22.05
C ASN A 115 -14.27 5.14 22.71
N LEU A 116 -13.41 5.78 21.90
CA LEU A 116 -12.16 6.38 22.37
C LEU A 116 -12.37 7.66 23.22
N TYR A 117 -13.58 8.18 23.29
CA TYR A 117 -13.95 9.27 24.20
C TYR A 117 -14.32 8.78 25.62
N GLU A 118 -14.63 7.49 25.75
CA GLU A 118 -14.98 6.85 27.02
C GLU A 118 -13.84 5.98 27.53
N LYS A 119 -13.15 5.29 26.63
CA LYS A 119 -12.01 4.41 26.91
C LYS A 119 -10.79 4.91 26.15
N ARG A 120 -9.64 4.98 26.80
CA ARG A 120 -8.39 5.42 26.17
C ARG A 120 -7.81 4.46 25.12
N PHE A 121 -8.31 3.25 25.08
CA PHE A 121 -7.82 2.15 24.26
C PHE A 121 -8.94 1.53 23.45
N SER A 122 -8.72 1.26 22.18
CA SER A 122 -9.62 0.50 21.35
C SER A 122 -8.88 -0.31 20.28
N PRO A 123 -9.11 -1.62 20.20
CA PRO A 123 -8.85 -2.37 18.98
C PRO A 123 -9.77 -1.85 17.88
N TYR A 124 -9.31 -1.94 16.62
CA TYR A 124 -10.10 -1.60 15.45
C TYR A 124 -9.74 -2.47 14.26
N GLY A 125 -10.69 -2.63 13.36
CA GLY A 125 -10.49 -3.22 12.05
C GLY A 125 -10.78 -2.21 10.97
N PHE A 126 -10.21 -2.41 9.78
CA PHE A 126 -10.48 -1.58 8.64
C PHE A 126 -10.49 -2.38 7.34
N ILE A 127 -11.26 -1.89 6.37
CA ILE A 127 -11.32 -2.39 5.00
C ILE A 127 -11.70 -1.24 4.06
N GLY A 128 -11.22 -1.30 2.82
CA GLY A 128 -11.56 -0.28 1.83
C GLY A 128 -11.06 -0.57 0.44
N LEU A 129 -10.91 0.50 -0.33
CA LEU A 129 -10.46 0.48 -1.71
C LEU A 129 -9.31 1.46 -1.89
N GLY A 130 -8.41 1.11 -2.79
CA GLY A 130 -7.28 1.97 -3.15
C GLY A 130 -6.83 1.77 -4.58
N ILE A 131 -5.96 2.65 -4.99
CA ILE A 131 -5.20 2.56 -6.23
C ILE A 131 -3.73 2.77 -5.88
N PHE A 132 -2.86 1.98 -6.48
CA PHE A 132 -1.42 2.13 -6.27
C PHE A 132 -0.67 2.14 -7.60
N HIS A 133 0.44 2.83 -7.59
CA HIS A 133 1.45 2.83 -8.64
C HIS A 133 2.68 2.09 -8.15
N PHE A 134 3.23 1.25 -9.01
CA PHE A 134 4.47 0.52 -8.79
C PHE A 134 5.30 0.51 -10.08
N ASN A 135 6.61 0.23 -9.97
CA ASN A 135 7.46 0.09 -11.15
C ASN A 135 8.67 -0.77 -10.78
N PRO A 136 8.61 -2.09 -11.03
CA PRO A 136 9.66 -3.01 -10.63
C PRO A 136 10.96 -2.73 -11.39
N TYR A 137 12.07 -2.77 -10.65
CA TYR A 137 13.42 -2.62 -11.16
C TYR A 137 14.38 -3.55 -10.41
N THR A 138 15.52 -3.78 -11.00
CA THR A 138 16.66 -4.46 -10.40
C THR A 138 17.94 -3.67 -10.65
N HIS A 139 19.09 -4.20 -10.25
CA HIS A 139 20.38 -3.59 -10.49
C HIS A 139 21.24 -4.50 -11.36
N ASP A 140 21.98 -3.91 -12.31
CA ASP A 140 23.00 -4.61 -13.07
C ASP A 140 24.30 -4.80 -12.23
N SER A 141 25.28 -5.51 -12.79
CA SER A 141 26.57 -5.76 -12.15
C SER A 141 27.38 -4.49 -11.83
N THR A 142 27.02 -3.34 -12.42
CA THR A 142 27.63 -2.04 -12.13
C THR A 142 26.87 -1.23 -11.08
N GLY A 143 25.75 -1.77 -10.56
CA GLY A 143 24.85 -1.10 -9.62
C GLY A 143 23.89 -0.11 -10.27
N ARG A 144 23.79 -0.08 -11.60
CA ARG A 144 22.84 0.78 -12.31
C ARG A 144 21.44 0.17 -12.25
N LYS A 145 20.44 1.01 -11.96
CA LYS A 145 19.02 0.63 -11.94
C LYS A 145 18.50 0.31 -13.34
N VAL A 146 17.85 -0.85 -13.47
CA VAL A 146 17.21 -1.32 -14.70
C VAL A 146 15.74 -1.63 -14.41
N PHE A 147 14.83 -0.93 -15.08
CA PHE A 147 13.38 -1.18 -14.95
C PHE A 147 12.99 -2.41 -15.74
N LEU A 148 12.23 -3.32 -15.12
CA LEU A 148 11.92 -4.63 -15.69
C LEU A 148 10.78 -4.59 -16.71
N LYS A 149 9.74 -3.81 -16.48
CA LYS A 149 8.56 -3.72 -17.38
C LYS A 149 8.93 -3.47 -18.87
N PRO A 150 9.85 -2.53 -19.22
CA PRO A 150 10.23 -2.31 -20.62
C PRO A 150 10.93 -3.51 -21.27
N LEU A 151 11.55 -4.38 -20.47
CA LEU A 151 12.28 -5.53 -20.93
C LEU A 151 11.37 -6.67 -21.41
N SER A 152 10.09 -6.70 -20.96
CA SER A 152 9.16 -7.77 -21.34
C SER A 152 9.71 -9.16 -21.04
N THR A 153 10.24 -9.37 -19.83
CA THR A 153 11.01 -10.55 -19.40
C THR A 153 10.29 -11.89 -19.60
N GLU A 154 8.96 -11.88 -19.72
CA GLU A 154 8.10 -13.03 -20.00
C GLU A 154 7.43 -12.94 -21.39
N GLY A 155 7.90 -12.04 -22.25
CA GLY A 155 7.35 -11.83 -23.60
C GLY A 155 6.09 -10.97 -23.65
N GLN A 156 5.85 -10.14 -22.61
CA GLN A 156 4.71 -9.22 -22.56
C GLN A 156 4.82 -8.18 -23.70
N GLY A 157 3.76 -8.13 -24.56
CA GLY A 157 3.74 -7.25 -25.72
C GLY A 157 4.57 -7.76 -26.92
N ILE A 158 5.22 -8.91 -26.80
CA ILE A 158 5.86 -9.64 -27.91
C ILE A 158 4.87 -10.64 -28.48
N TYR A 159 4.20 -11.39 -27.61
CA TYR A 159 3.18 -12.37 -28.02
C TYR A 159 1.77 -11.78 -27.91
N PRO A 160 0.86 -12.10 -28.88
CA PRO A 160 -0.51 -11.56 -28.90
C PRO A 160 -1.33 -11.88 -27.65
N ASN A 161 -1.04 -13.00 -26.98
CA ASN A 161 -1.72 -13.49 -25.78
C ASN A 161 -1.10 -12.97 -24.47
N LYS A 162 0.08 -12.33 -24.50
CA LYS A 162 0.79 -11.77 -23.34
C LYS A 162 0.80 -10.25 -23.41
N LYS A 163 -0.22 -9.61 -22.82
CA LYS A 163 -0.31 -8.13 -22.79
C LYS A 163 0.65 -7.53 -21.76
N PRO A 164 1.24 -6.35 -22.01
CA PRO A 164 1.98 -5.60 -21.01
C PRO A 164 1.09 -5.28 -19.80
N TYR A 165 1.60 -5.46 -18.59
CA TYR A 165 0.87 -5.10 -17.38
C TYR A 165 0.84 -3.58 -17.16
N SER A 166 -0.21 -3.10 -16.46
CA SER A 166 -0.32 -1.70 -16.07
C SER A 166 0.44 -1.46 -14.76
N LEU A 167 1.14 -0.32 -14.67
CA LEU A 167 1.80 0.12 -13.43
C LEU A 167 0.83 0.73 -12.41
N TRP A 168 -0.40 1.08 -12.83
CA TRP A 168 -1.48 1.51 -11.96
C TRP A 168 -2.45 0.36 -11.77
N GLN A 169 -2.69 -0.02 -10.52
CA GLN A 169 -3.52 -1.16 -10.17
C GLN A 169 -4.45 -0.84 -9.00
N PRO A 170 -5.66 -1.42 -8.97
CA PRO A 170 -6.52 -1.36 -7.81
C PRO A 170 -5.97 -2.24 -6.68
N THR A 171 -6.32 -1.88 -5.45
CA THR A 171 -6.01 -2.66 -4.24
C THR A 171 -7.17 -2.64 -3.26
N ILE A 172 -7.27 -3.68 -2.43
CA ILE A 172 -8.18 -3.75 -1.30
C ILE A 172 -7.32 -3.77 -0.02
N PRO A 173 -7.11 -2.60 0.61
CA PRO A 173 -6.51 -2.54 1.93
C PRO A 173 -7.46 -3.12 2.97
N LEU A 174 -6.97 -4.03 3.81
CA LEU A 174 -7.69 -4.57 4.97
C LEU A 174 -6.71 -4.85 6.09
N GLY A 175 -7.18 -4.76 7.33
CA GLY A 175 -6.30 -5.00 8.46
C GLY A 175 -6.93 -4.70 9.80
N ALA A 176 -6.07 -4.71 10.81
CA ALA A 176 -6.45 -4.44 12.19
C ALA A 176 -5.36 -3.65 12.91
N GLY A 177 -5.75 -3.02 13.99
CA GLY A 177 -4.83 -2.25 14.81
C GLY A 177 -5.37 -2.00 16.20
N ILE A 178 -4.58 -1.27 16.94
CA ILE A 178 -4.88 -0.82 18.29
C ILE A 178 -4.66 0.68 18.31
N LYS A 179 -5.62 1.44 18.82
CA LYS A 179 -5.50 2.88 18.99
C LYS A 179 -5.56 3.25 20.46
N PHE A 180 -4.69 4.15 20.88
CA PHE A 180 -4.65 4.71 22.22
C PHE A 180 -4.79 6.23 22.16
N ALA A 181 -5.78 6.76 22.90
CA ALA A 181 -6.00 8.19 23.04
C ALA A 181 -5.09 8.75 24.15
N ILE A 182 -4.02 9.44 23.75
CA ILE A 182 -3.13 10.14 24.69
C ILE A 182 -3.88 11.31 25.31
N THR A 183 -4.56 12.10 24.46
CA THR A 183 -5.50 13.16 24.81
C THR A 183 -6.75 13.04 23.96
N GLU A 184 -7.74 13.92 24.15
CA GLU A 184 -8.92 13.98 23.29
C GLU A 184 -8.56 14.29 21.81
N ASN A 185 -7.46 14.99 21.58
CA ASN A 185 -7.04 15.46 20.28
C ASN A 185 -5.84 14.69 19.70
N LEU A 186 -5.14 13.88 20.51
CA LEU A 186 -3.94 13.17 20.09
C LEU A 186 -4.09 11.68 20.35
N ARG A 187 -3.95 10.88 19.30
CA ARG A 187 -4.05 9.43 19.36
C ARG A 187 -2.81 8.81 18.72
N ILE A 188 -2.29 7.76 19.32
CA ILE A 188 -1.25 6.89 18.75
C ILE A 188 -1.85 5.51 18.49
N GLY A 189 -1.40 4.84 17.43
CA GLY A 189 -1.84 3.49 17.12
C GLY A 189 -0.73 2.64 16.54
N PHE A 190 -0.93 1.33 16.64
CA PHE A 190 -0.18 0.31 15.93
C PHE A 190 -1.13 -0.40 14.97
N GLU A 191 -0.71 -0.66 13.75
CA GLU A 191 -1.53 -1.22 12.68
C GLU A 191 -0.76 -2.26 11.88
N ILE A 192 -1.46 -3.33 11.51
CA ILE A 192 -1.02 -4.29 10.49
C ILE A 192 -2.10 -4.30 9.40
N GLY A 193 -1.71 -4.03 8.16
CA GLY A 193 -2.63 -3.99 7.04
C GLY A 193 -2.07 -4.68 5.81
N ILE A 194 -2.84 -5.60 5.25
CA ILE A 194 -2.57 -6.33 4.01
C ILE A 194 -3.22 -5.57 2.87
N ARG A 195 -2.57 -5.55 1.72
CA ARG A 195 -3.08 -5.03 0.45
C ARG A 195 -3.26 -6.17 -0.52
N LYS A 196 -4.51 -6.60 -0.68
CA LYS A 196 -4.85 -7.56 -1.74
C LYS A 196 -4.82 -6.83 -3.07
N ILE A 197 -3.95 -7.26 -3.98
CA ILE A 197 -3.82 -6.72 -5.32
C ILE A 197 -4.34 -7.72 -6.36
N PHE A 198 -4.52 -7.26 -7.60
CA PHE A 198 -5.10 -8.05 -8.69
C PHE A 198 -4.10 -8.32 -9.80
N THR A 199 -2.89 -7.81 -9.66
CA THR A 199 -1.75 -8.12 -10.52
C THR A 199 -0.85 -9.16 -9.88
N ASP A 200 -0.09 -9.87 -10.70
CA ASP A 200 0.94 -10.83 -10.36
C ASP A 200 2.29 -10.37 -10.89
N TYR A 201 2.40 -9.10 -11.20
CA TYR A 201 3.59 -8.50 -11.78
C TYR A 201 4.17 -7.38 -10.90
N LEU A 202 3.89 -7.42 -9.60
CA LEU A 202 4.52 -6.48 -8.66
C LEU A 202 6.04 -6.65 -8.66
N ASP A 203 6.50 -7.90 -8.88
CA ASP A 203 7.88 -8.34 -8.95
C ASP A 203 8.37 -8.64 -10.38
N ASP A 204 7.54 -8.42 -11.42
CA ASP A 204 7.81 -8.78 -12.82
C ASP A 204 7.90 -10.29 -13.10
N VAL A 205 7.37 -11.13 -12.20
CA VAL A 205 7.36 -12.60 -12.32
C VAL A 205 5.94 -13.13 -12.20
N SER A 206 5.48 -13.96 -13.13
CA SER A 206 4.11 -14.47 -13.11
C SER A 206 3.94 -15.80 -13.85
N THR A 207 4.53 -15.96 -15.05
CA THR A 207 4.17 -17.04 -15.95
C THR A 207 5.39 -17.88 -16.40
N SER A 208 5.84 -17.67 -17.62
CA SER A 208 6.83 -18.53 -18.28
C SER A 208 7.82 -17.72 -19.10
N TYR A 209 8.98 -18.32 -19.34
CA TYR A 209 10.02 -17.77 -20.21
C TYR A 209 9.53 -17.64 -21.66
N PRO A 210 9.92 -16.54 -22.37
CA PRO A 210 9.71 -16.38 -23.79
C PRO A 210 10.71 -17.21 -24.59
N ASP A 211 10.57 -17.22 -25.92
CA ASP A 211 11.65 -17.70 -26.82
C ASP A 211 12.85 -16.73 -26.76
N PHE A 212 14.05 -17.27 -26.70
CA PHE A 212 15.29 -16.49 -26.63
C PHE A 212 15.43 -15.53 -27.81
N ASN A 213 15.23 -16.02 -29.05
CA ASN A 213 15.42 -15.21 -30.25
C ASN A 213 14.33 -14.15 -30.39
N ASP A 214 13.09 -14.48 -30.01
CA ASP A 214 11.98 -13.50 -30.00
C ASP A 214 12.25 -12.35 -29.02
N LEU A 215 12.72 -12.68 -27.80
CA LEU A 215 13.06 -11.68 -26.79
C LEU A 215 14.25 -10.82 -27.20
N LEU A 216 15.32 -11.46 -27.69
CA LEU A 216 16.54 -10.79 -28.19
C LEU A 216 16.21 -9.83 -29.33
N ALA A 217 15.45 -10.29 -30.33
CA ALA A 217 15.06 -9.48 -31.48
C ALA A 217 14.15 -8.28 -31.08
N ALA A 218 13.23 -8.48 -30.14
CA ALA A 218 12.26 -7.46 -29.78
C ALA A 218 12.77 -6.46 -28.73
N ARG A 219 13.65 -6.86 -27.80
CA ARG A 219 14.07 -6.08 -26.63
C ARG A 219 15.58 -5.99 -26.41
N GLY A 220 16.37 -6.77 -27.14
CA GLY A 220 17.82 -6.77 -27.07
C GLY A 220 18.40 -7.62 -25.93
N GLN A 221 19.73 -7.66 -25.86
CA GLN A 221 20.47 -8.51 -24.91
C GLN A 221 20.13 -8.25 -23.45
N THR A 222 19.96 -6.98 -23.05
CA THR A 222 19.59 -6.63 -21.68
C THR A 222 18.31 -7.32 -21.21
N ALA A 223 17.32 -7.50 -22.10
CA ALA A 223 16.08 -8.19 -21.74
C ALA A 223 16.31 -9.69 -21.50
N VAL A 224 17.19 -10.31 -22.28
CA VAL A 224 17.61 -11.71 -22.10
C VAL A 224 18.32 -11.88 -20.76
N ASP A 225 19.31 -11.03 -20.47
CA ASP A 225 20.12 -11.09 -19.24
C ASP A 225 19.26 -10.95 -17.97
N PHE A 226 18.24 -10.07 -17.99
CA PHE A 226 17.35 -9.88 -16.84
C PHE A 226 16.14 -10.81 -16.81
N SER A 227 15.82 -11.50 -17.92
CA SER A 227 14.82 -12.56 -17.93
C SER A 227 15.33 -13.84 -17.26
N TYR A 228 16.60 -14.19 -17.49
CA TYR A 228 17.27 -15.37 -16.97
C TYR A 228 18.58 -14.97 -16.31
N ARG A 229 18.74 -15.27 -15.01
CA ARG A 229 19.91 -14.87 -14.23
C ARG A 229 20.63 -16.06 -13.55
N THR A 230 20.24 -17.28 -13.90
CA THR A 230 20.88 -18.50 -13.42
C THR A 230 22.34 -18.59 -13.90
N ASP A 231 22.61 -18.09 -15.09
CA ASP A 231 23.95 -18.04 -15.71
C ASP A 231 24.95 -17.16 -14.94
N GLU A 232 24.48 -16.27 -14.08
CA GLU A 232 25.33 -15.48 -13.18
C GLU A 232 25.91 -16.33 -12.01
N ILE A 233 25.36 -17.54 -11.77
CA ILE A 233 25.78 -18.42 -10.68
C ILE A 233 26.87 -19.37 -11.18
N PRO A 234 28.07 -19.37 -10.58
CA PRO A 234 29.16 -20.27 -10.99
C PRO A 234 28.75 -21.74 -10.91
N GLY A 235 28.85 -22.46 -12.06
CA GLY A 235 28.52 -23.88 -12.15
C GLY A 235 27.03 -24.20 -12.37
N ALA A 236 26.16 -23.19 -12.47
CA ALA A 236 24.77 -23.40 -12.87
C ALA A 236 24.62 -23.52 -14.42
N ASP A 237 23.40 -23.84 -14.88
CA ASP A 237 23.11 -23.98 -16.32
C ASP A 237 23.23 -22.61 -17.02
N PRO A 238 24.11 -22.43 -18.00
CA PRO A 238 24.22 -21.19 -18.73
C PRO A 238 23.18 -21.04 -19.86
N ASN A 239 22.39 -22.08 -20.14
CA ASN A 239 21.48 -22.09 -21.28
C ASN A 239 20.17 -21.42 -20.89
N PHE A 240 19.71 -20.47 -21.70
CA PHE A 240 18.40 -19.87 -21.58
C PHE A 240 17.30 -20.93 -21.68
N PRO A 241 16.28 -20.94 -20.80
CA PRO A 241 15.23 -21.95 -20.82
C PRO A 241 14.44 -21.97 -22.12
N THR A 242 13.90 -23.15 -22.47
CA THR A 242 13.00 -23.26 -23.61
C THR A 242 11.72 -22.46 -23.38
N LYS A 243 11.13 -21.96 -24.46
CA LYS A 243 9.86 -21.25 -24.43
C LYS A 243 8.81 -22.03 -23.63
N ASP A 244 7.99 -21.29 -22.86
CA ASP A 244 6.93 -21.81 -22.00
C ASP A 244 7.41 -22.61 -20.76
N THR A 245 8.73 -22.73 -20.52
CA THR A 245 9.24 -23.17 -19.22
C THR A 245 8.76 -22.22 -18.14
N GLN A 246 8.27 -22.75 -17.02
CA GLN A 246 7.75 -21.97 -15.90
C GLN A 246 8.82 -21.01 -15.35
N ARG A 247 8.46 -19.72 -15.19
CA ARG A 247 9.28 -18.69 -14.56
C ARG A 247 8.69 -18.24 -13.22
N GLY A 248 7.37 -18.14 -13.13
CA GLY A 248 6.61 -17.76 -11.94
C GLY A 248 5.37 -18.60 -11.73
N GLY A 249 4.59 -18.30 -10.71
CA GLY A 249 3.38 -19.00 -10.31
C GLY A 249 2.12 -18.15 -10.47
N SER A 250 1.45 -18.18 -11.61
CA SER A 250 0.30 -17.33 -11.93
C SER A 250 -0.96 -17.54 -11.06
N VAL A 251 -0.97 -18.54 -10.18
CA VAL A 251 -2.14 -18.92 -9.38
C VAL A 251 -2.29 -18.05 -8.14
N GLN A 252 -1.22 -17.75 -7.45
CA GLN A 252 -1.21 -16.89 -6.27
C GLN A 252 -0.81 -15.49 -6.68
N LYS A 253 -1.71 -14.53 -6.45
CA LYS A 253 -1.42 -13.13 -6.72
C LYS A 253 -0.54 -12.54 -5.64
N ASP A 254 0.33 -11.63 -6.04
CA ASP A 254 1.17 -10.84 -5.12
C ASP A 254 0.33 -10.12 -4.07
N VAL A 255 0.92 -9.96 -2.90
CA VAL A 255 0.40 -9.10 -1.84
C VAL A 255 1.54 -8.25 -1.26
N TYR A 256 1.21 -7.08 -0.76
CA TYR A 256 2.12 -6.33 0.10
C TYR A 256 1.40 -5.91 1.38
N TYR A 257 2.17 -5.64 2.42
CA TYR A 257 1.59 -5.28 3.71
C TYR A 257 2.45 -4.25 4.43
N PHE A 258 1.77 -3.44 5.24
CA PHE A 258 2.38 -2.44 6.09
C PHE A 258 2.17 -2.80 7.55
N THR A 259 3.22 -2.67 8.34
CA THR A 259 3.18 -2.81 9.79
C THR A 259 3.85 -1.60 10.40
N GLY A 260 3.15 -0.84 11.23
CA GLY A 260 3.73 0.38 11.76
C GLY A 260 2.89 1.11 12.77
N LEU A 261 3.41 2.27 13.14
CA LEU A 261 2.76 3.21 14.04
C LEU A 261 2.04 4.29 13.25
N ASN A 262 0.96 4.79 13.80
CA ASN A 262 0.28 5.96 13.29
C ASN A 262 0.02 6.96 14.43
N LEU A 263 0.21 8.23 14.13
CA LEU A 263 -0.07 9.34 15.02
C LEU A 263 -1.13 10.21 14.39
N THR A 264 -2.25 10.44 15.09
CA THR A 264 -3.36 11.23 14.58
C THR A 264 -3.67 12.39 15.54
N PHE A 265 -3.92 13.54 14.95
CA PHE A 265 -4.19 14.77 15.66
C PHE A 265 -5.49 15.40 15.13
N ARG A 266 -6.33 15.90 16.04
CA ARG A 266 -7.51 16.70 15.73
C ARG A 266 -7.12 18.18 15.73
N PRO A 267 -7.08 18.85 14.55
CA PRO A 267 -6.81 20.29 14.50
C PRO A 267 -7.97 21.04 15.18
N SER A 268 -7.63 21.88 16.14
CA SER A 268 -8.57 22.84 16.73
C SER A 268 -8.45 24.14 15.97
N PHE A 269 -9.31 24.33 14.97
CA PHE A 269 -9.44 25.64 14.36
C PHE A 269 -10.22 26.53 15.33
N GLY A 270 -9.51 27.40 16.05
CA GLY A 270 -10.10 28.33 16.98
C GLY A 270 -11.04 29.29 16.26
N ASN A 271 -12.33 29.03 16.33
CA ASN A 271 -13.34 30.04 16.18
C ASN A 271 -13.64 30.51 17.62
N GLY A 272 -13.15 31.68 17.98
CA GLY A 272 -13.52 32.33 19.22
C GLY A 272 -15.04 32.59 19.23
N GLY A 273 -15.77 31.85 20.04
CA GLY A 273 -17.17 32.09 20.30
C GLY A 273 -18.07 30.88 20.14
N GLY A 274 -18.35 30.19 21.22
CA GLY A 274 -19.41 29.19 21.28
C GLY A 274 -18.98 27.91 21.99
N GLY A 275 -19.43 27.72 23.23
CA GLY A 275 -19.10 26.59 24.11
C GLY A 275 -19.23 25.23 23.46
N GLY A 276 -18.13 24.73 22.92
CA GLY A 276 -17.99 23.34 22.56
C GLY A 276 -18.01 22.50 23.82
N ARG A 277 -18.98 21.59 23.95
CA ARG A 277 -18.99 20.59 25.00
C ARG A 277 -17.69 19.79 24.90
N SER A 278 -16.72 20.09 25.75
CA SER A 278 -15.61 19.22 26.06
C SER A 278 -16.20 17.87 26.50
N ARG A 279 -16.09 16.85 25.65
CA ARG A 279 -16.37 15.47 26.05
C ARG A 279 -15.13 14.95 26.79
N GLY A 280 -14.89 15.51 28.00
CA GLY A 280 -13.72 15.15 28.79
C GLY A 280 -13.79 13.72 29.31
N PHE A 281 -12.62 13.10 29.50
CA PHE A 281 -12.40 11.88 30.30
C PHE A 281 -12.76 12.07 31.79
N GLY A 282 -13.72 12.92 32.12
CA GLY A 282 -14.22 13.18 33.46
C GLY A 282 -15.43 12.31 33.76
N LYS A 283 -15.38 11.57 34.87
CA LYS A 283 -16.57 10.97 35.50
C LYS A 283 -17.71 11.98 35.45
N LYS A 284 -18.82 11.65 34.80
CA LYS A 284 -20.10 12.36 35.01
C LYS A 284 -20.37 12.28 36.49
N SER A 285 -20.33 13.43 37.20
CA SER A 285 -20.83 13.48 38.53
C SER A 285 -22.32 13.17 38.48
N LYS A 286 -22.75 12.09 39.11
CA LYS A 286 -24.14 11.65 39.19
C LYS A 286 -25.00 12.49 40.16
N PHE A 287 -24.46 13.60 40.64
CA PHE A 287 -25.14 14.46 41.62
C PHE A 287 -25.25 15.88 41.09
N GLY A 288 -26.21 16.09 40.18
CA GLY A 288 -26.80 17.39 39.99
C GLY A 288 -27.95 17.54 40.97
N CYS A 289 -27.85 18.44 41.95
CA CYS A 289 -29.00 18.81 42.77
C CYS A 289 -30.10 19.38 41.86
N PRO A 290 -31.36 18.96 41.98
CA PRO A 290 -32.47 19.64 41.33
C PRO A 290 -32.60 21.05 41.90
N ASN A 291 -32.59 22.08 41.04
CA ASN A 291 -33.02 23.43 41.44
C ASN A 291 -34.50 23.35 41.78
N VAL A 292 -34.82 23.51 43.05
CA VAL A 292 -36.20 23.76 43.51
C VAL A 292 -36.38 25.28 43.44
N PRO A 293 -37.29 25.82 42.61
CA PRO A 293 -37.64 27.22 42.66
C PRO A 293 -38.47 27.43 43.94
N LEU A 294 -38.09 28.44 44.73
CA LEU A 294 -38.93 29.02 45.80
C LEU A 294 -39.99 29.87 45.17
#